data_e0770a71063a50af784cd04a872013ea
#
_entry.id   e0770a71063a50af784cd04a872013ea
#
_cell.length_a   1.000
_cell.length_b   1.000
_cell.length_c   1.000
_cell.angle_alpha   90.00
_cell.angle_beta   90.00
_cell.angle_gamma   90.00
#
_symmetry.space_group_name_H-M   'P 1'
#
loop_
_entity.id
_entity.type
_entity.pdbx_description
1 polymer ?
#
loop_
_entity_poly.entity_id
_entity_poly.type
_entity_poly.pdbx_seq_one_letter_code
_entity_poly.pdbx_strand_id
1 'polypeptide(L)'
;MAPARTVDLNADVGESTDEEGMEREGALLELVTSANVACGGHVGDEASMTATVATAVAESVRVGGHPSYPDREGFGRRPMRMSRNDLHASVADQLRALDRVCRAAGTSIQSVKPHGALYEEVAKGGAVYEAVRDAVRDACDASTTLVLPSACRATAMALRDGLPVCEEGFCDRAYRPDGGLVDRATPGALLADPEEAAHQALSLAKGAVVASDGSLLTLWVDTLCIHGDSPGAVAIATAVRAALAESDIDVAAPARA
;
A
#
# COMPACT_ATOMS: atom_id res chain seq x y z
N MET A 1 13.31 -11.46 -27.19
CA MET A 1 13.22 -10.30 -26.31
C MET A 1 12.81 -10.82 -24.94
N ALA A 2 13.45 -10.40 -23.86
CA ALA A 2 12.91 -10.64 -22.53
C ALA A 2 11.53 -9.96 -22.44
N PRO A 3 10.55 -10.53 -21.69
CA PRO A 3 9.28 -9.85 -21.48
C PRO A 3 9.55 -8.47 -20.85
N ALA A 4 8.81 -7.46 -21.30
CA ALA A 4 8.84 -6.15 -20.68
C ALA A 4 8.59 -6.32 -19.17
N ARG A 5 9.36 -5.63 -18.34
CA ARG A 5 9.13 -5.66 -16.89
C ARG A 5 7.86 -4.90 -16.59
N THR A 6 7.02 -5.48 -15.77
CA THR A 6 5.78 -4.84 -15.32
C THR A 6 5.89 -4.58 -13.82
N VAL A 7 5.43 -3.43 -13.36
CA VAL A 7 5.31 -3.08 -11.95
C VAL A 7 3.96 -2.43 -11.69
N ASP A 8 3.35 -2.74 -10.55
CA ASP A 8 2.15 -2.07 -10.08
C ASP A 8 2.49 -0.72 -9.46
N LEU A 9 1.60 0.25 -9.57
CA LEU A 9 1.67 1.53 -8.87
C LEU A 9 0.45 1.66 -7.97
N ASN A 10 0.67 1.78 -6.66
CA ASN A 10 -0.41 1.86 -5.69
C ASN A 10 -0.38 3.17 -4.89
N ALA A 11 -1.54 3.57 -4.39
CA ALA A 11 -1.66 4.69 -3.46
C ALA A 11 -2.63 4.38 -2.33
N ASP A 12 -2.36 4.99 -1.16
CA ASP A 12 -3.26 4.99 -0.02
C ASP A 12 -4.28 6.12 -0.22
N VAL A 13 -5.58 5.82 -0.16
CA VAL A 13 -6.69 6.70 -0.52
C VAL A 13 -7.89 6.51 0.40
N GLY A 14 -8.85 7.45 0.33
CA GLY A 14 -9.98 7.49 1.26
C GLY A 14 -9.55 7.97 2.64
N GLU A 15 -8.42 8.65 2.71
CA GLU A 15 -7.82 9.17 3.94
C GLU A 15 -8.10 10.65 4.15
N SER A 16 -8.47 11.37 3.09
CA SER A 16 -8.78 12.79 3.14
C SER A 16 -10.17 13.07 3.67
N THR A 17 -10.31 14.15 4.45
CA THR A 17 -11.58 14.59 5.05
C THR A 17 -12.02 15.96 4.57
N ASP A 18 -11.21 16.65 3.77
CA ASP A 18 -11.52 17.93 3.13
C ASP A 18 -11.60 17.79 1.60
N GLU A 19 -12.23 18.78 0.96
CA GLU A 19 -12.50 18.78 -0.47
C GLU A 19 -11.20 18.73 -1.30
N GLU A 20 -10.20 19.53 -0.94
CA GLU A 20 -8.90 19.56 -1.63
C GLU A 20 -8.19 18.21 -1.60
N GLY A 21 -8.21 17.55 -0.44
CA GLY A 21 -7.65 16.22 -0.28
C GLY A 21 -8.39 15.16 -1.09
N MET A 22 -9.72 15.21 -1.11
CA MET A 22 -10.52 14.29 -1.92
C MET A 22 -10.31 14.50 -3.43
N GLU A 23 -10.20 15.74 -3.89
CA GLU A 23 -9.85 16.03 -5.29
C GLU A 23 -8.46 15.50 -5.64
N ARG A 24 -7.48 15.68 -4.75
CA ARG A 24 -6.11 15.15 -4.93
C ARG A 24 -6.10 13.62 -5.00
N GLU A 25 -6.83 12.94 -4.13
CA GLU A 25 -6.96 11.47 -4.17
C GLU A 25 -7.66 11.00 -5.46
N GLY A 26 -8.66 11.72 -5.93
CA GLY A 26 -9.31 11.48 -7.23
C GLY A 26 -8.32 11.55 -8.38
N ALA A 27 -7.54 12.64 -8.46
CA ALA A 27 -6.51 12.81 -9.48
C ALA A 27 -5.39 11.73 -9.37
N LEU A 28 -5.09 11.24 -8.15
CA LEU A 28 -4.13 10.17 -7.95
C LEU A 28 -4.66 8.83 -8.47
N LEU A 29 -5.96 8.55 -8.32
CA LEU A 29 -6.60 7.35 -8.86
C LEU A 29 -6.52 7.25 -10.39
N GLU A 30 -6.45 8.37 -11.13
CA GLU A 30 -6.21 8.36 -12.57
C GLU A 30 -4.79 7.92 -12.96
N LEU A 31 -3.86 7.93 -12.00
CA LEU A 31 -2.43 7.68 -12.22
C LEU A 31 -1.94 6.33 -11.69
N VAL A 32 -2.67 5.70 -10.78
CA VAL A 32 -2.27 4.42 -10.16
C VAL A 32 -3.01 3.24 -10.77
N THR A 33 -2.54 2.04 -10.48
CA THR A 33 -3.17 0.78 -10.94
C THR A 33 -3.81 0.00 -9.80
N SER A 34 -3.47 0.35 -8.55
CA SER A 34 -4.07 -0.22 -7.34
C SER A 34 -4.31 0.87 -6.29
N ALA A 35 -5.41 0.76 -5.55
CA ALA A 35 -5.82 1.68 -4.50
C ALA A 35 -5.95 0.95 -3.17
N ASN A 36 -5.32 1.45 -2.10
CA ASN A 36 -5.48 0.93 -0.75
C ASN A 36 -6.51 1.81 -0.03
N VAL A 37 -7.74 1.35 0.09
CA VAL A 37 -8.87 2.13 0.60
C VAL A 37 -8.94 2.05 2.12
N ALA A 38 -8.91 3.21 2.79
CA ALA A 38 -9.06 3.30 4.25
C ALA A 38 -10.38 2.66 4.72
N CYS A 39 -10.28 1.77 5.72
CA CYS A 39 -11.37 0.90 6.15
C CYS A 39 -12.02 1.34 7.49
N GLY A 40 -11.80 2.59 7.93
CA GLY A 40 -12.42 3.12 9.16
C GLY A 40 -11.62 2.94 10.45
N GLY A 41 -10.51 2.21 10.45
CA GLY A 41 -9.68 2.01 11.65
C GLY A 41 -8.91 3.27 12.06
N HIS A 42 -8.19 3.87 11.13
CA HIS A 42 -7.46 5.14 11.34
C HIS A 42 -8.25 6.34 10.81
N VAL A 43 -8.96 6.17 9.70
CA VAL A 43 -9.79 7.18 9.06
C VAL A 43 -10.81 6.49 8.16
N GLY A 44 -11.74 7.24 7.61
CA GLY A 44 -12.77 6.73 6.72
C GLY A 44 -14.03 6.28 7.44
N ASP A 45 -15.07 6.09 6.66
CA ASP A 45 -16.37 5.57 7.01
C ASP A 45 -17.04 4.97 5.76
N GLU A 46 -18.29 4.51 5.87
CA GLU A 46 -19.00 3.90 4.74
C GLU A 46 -19.17 4.88 3.57
N ALA A 47 -19.36 6.17 3.84
CA ALA A 47 -19.54 7.17 2.79
C ALA A 47 -18.25 7.41 2.03
N SER A 48 -17.12 7.60 2.72
CA SER A 48 -15.81 7.77 2.09
C SER A 48 -15.39 6.51 1.31
N MET A 49 -15.56 5.31 1.91
CA MET A 49 -15.30 4.05 1.21
C MET A 49 -16.12 3.93 -0.08
N THR A 50 -17.42 4.30 -0.04
CA THR A 50 -18.31 4.22 -1.20
C THR A 50 -17.85 5.17 -2.31
N ALA A 51 -17.51 6.41 -1.99
CA ALA A 51 -17.02 7.38 -2.96
C ALA A 51 -15.70 6.94 -3.58
N THR A 52 -14.73 6.54 -2.75
CA THR A 52 -13.40 6.10 -3.22
C THR A 52 -13.47 4.84 -4.10
N VAL A 53 -14.26 3.84 -3.67
CA VAL A 53 -14.46 2.61 -4.47
C VAL A 53 -15.14 2.91 -5.81
N ALA A 54 -16.15 3.80 -5.82
CA ALA A 54 -16.83 4.18 -7.06
C ALA A 54 -15.86 4.84 -8.05
N THR A 55 -14.98 5.75 -7.58
CA THR A 55 -13.94 6.37 -8.43
C THR A 55 -12.93 5.33 -8.90
N ALA A 56 -12.43 4.47 -8.02
CA ALA A 56 -11.47 3.43 -8.40
C ALA A 56 -12.04 2.48 -9.48
N VAL A 57 -13.31 2.10 -9.36
CA VAL A 57 -13.99 1.27 -10.38
C VAL A 57 -14.13 2.01 -11.71
N ALA A 58 -14.50 3.30 -11.70
CA ALA A 58 -14.62 4.12 -12.89
C ALA A 58 -13.28 4.25 -13.64
N GLU A 59 -12.18 4.40 -12.90
CA GLU A 59 -10.81 4.48 -13.44
C GLU A 59 -10.17 3.10 -13.71
N SER A 60 -10.90 2.01 -13.52
CA SER A 60 -10.37 0.63 -13.69
C SER A 60 -9.20 0.31 -12.76
N VAL A 61 -9.11 0.95 -11.61
CA VAL A 61 -8.09 0.74 -10.58
C VAL A 61 -8.49 -0.42 -9.67
N ARG A 62 -7.57 -1.30 -9.35
CA ARG A 62 -7.80 -2.42 -8.41
C ARG A 62 -8.07 -1.88 -7.01
N VAL A 63 -9.08 -2.43 -6.35
CA VAL A 63 -9.44 -2.04 -4.98
C VAL A 63 -8.77 -2.98 -3.98
N GLY A 64 -7.99 -2.43 -3.08
CA GLY A 64 -7.41 -3.08 -1.91
C GLY A 64 -7.94 -2.48 -0.61
N GLY A 65 -7.91 -3.28 0.46
CA GLY A 65 -8.24 -2.83 1.80
C GLY A 65 -7.02 -2.28 2.53
N HIS A 66 -7.20 -1.17 3.27
CA HIS A 66 -6.15 -0.52 4.06
C HIS A 66 -6.49 -0.50 5.56
N PRO A 67 -6.59 -1.70 6.20
CA PRO A 67 -6.95 -1.79 7.60
C PRO A 67 -5.80 -1.36 8.51
N SER A 68 -6.14 -0.81 9.67
CA SER A 68 -5.18 -0.30 10.64
C SER A 68 -5.51 -0.75 12.07
N TYR A 69 -4.62 -0.41 13.00
CA TYR A 69 -5.02 -0.33 14.40
C TYR A 69 -6.19 0.66 14.57
N PRO A 70 -7.14 0.41 15.50
CA PRO A 70 -8.26 1.31 15.76
C PRO A 70 -7.81 2.54 16.56
N ASP A 71 -6.98 3.39 15.93
CA ASP A 71 -6.35 4.58 16.49
C ASP A 71 -6.61 5.80 15.61
N ARG A 72 -7.85 6.29 15.60
CA ARG A 72 -8.22 7.46 14.79
C ARG A 72 -7.48 8.73 15.20
N GLU A 73 -7.22 8.93 16.51
CA GLU A 73 -6.49 10.09 17.00
C GLU A 73 -5.02 10.10 16.56
N GLY A 74 -4.37 8.94 16.52
CA GLY A 74 -2.99 8.79 16.09
C GLY A 74 -2.87 8.42 14.61
N PHE A 75 -3.97 8.47 13.86
CA PHE A 75 -4.01 8.10 12.45
C PHE A 75 -3.41 6.70 12.20
N GLY A 76 -3.63 5.74 13.12
CA GLY A 76 -3.08 4.39 13.01
C GLY A 76 -1.55 4.29 13.06
N ARG A 77 -0.84 5.38 13.38
CA ARG A 77 0.64 5.43 13.37
C ARG A 77 1.26 5.11 14.72
N ARG A 78 0.44 4.85 15.74
CA ARG A 78 0.91 4.44 17.08
C ARG A 78 0.75 2.92 17.24
N PRO A 79 1.82 2.17 17.59
CA PRO A 79 1.69 0.74 17.87
C PRO A 79 0.74 0.51 19.04
N MET A 80 -0.18 -0.44 18.89
CA MET A 80 -1.14 -0.80 19.92
C MET A 80 -0.89 -2.20 20.45
N ARG A 81 -1.02 -2.37 21.77
CA ARG A 81 -1.00 -3.71 22.39
C ARG A 81 -2.43 -4.26 22.38
N MET A 82 -2.68 -5.17 21.45
CA MET A 82 -3.95 -5.89 21.34
C MET A 82 -3.71 -7.38 21.49
N SER A 83 -4.70 -8.12 22.01
CA SER A 83 -4.65 -9.58 21.91
C SER A 83 -4.76 -10.00 20.44
N ARG A 84 -4.24 -11.18 20.08
CA ARG A 84 -4.37 -11.73 18.73
C ARG A 84 -5.83 -11.77 18.26
N ASN A 85 -6.75 -12.17 19.15
CA ASN A 85 -8.17 -12.27 18.81
C ASN A 85 -8.82 -10.90 18.61
N ASP A 86 -8.49 -9.91 19.45
CA ASP A 86 -9.04 -8.55 19.30
C ASP A 86 -8.51 -7.88 18.02
N LEU A 87 -7.23 -8.07 17.70
CA LEU A 87 -6.65 -7.55 16.46
C LEU A 87 -7.26 -8.22 15.23
N HIS A 88 -7.38 -9.56 15.25
CA HIS A 88 -8.06 -10.31 14.18
C HIS A 88 -9.48 -9.79 13.96
N ALA A 89 -10.27 -9.69 15.03
CA ALA A 89 -11.65 -9.20 14.94
C ALA A 89 -11.73 -7.78 14.37
N SER A 90 -10.88 -6.87 14.88
CA SER A 90 -10.82 -5.48 14.41
C SER A 90 -10.48 -5.38 12.92
N VAL A 91 -9.48 -6.11 12.44
CA VAL A 91 -9.07 -6.11 11.03
C VAL A 91 -10.13 -6.76 10.16
N ALA A 92 -10.69 -7.89 10.58
CA ALA A 92 -11.74 -8.58 9.84
C ALA A 92 -13.01 -7.72 9.68
N ASP A 93 -13.39 -6.98 10.72
CA ASP A 93 -14.57 -6.08 10.66
C ASP A 93 -14.34 -4.91 9.71
N GLN A 94 -13.14 -4.33 9.69
CA GLN A 94 -12.74 -3.29 8.72
C GLN A 94 -12.84 -3.82 7.29
N LEU A 95 -12.26 -5.00 7.03
CA LEU A 95 -12.27 -5.61 5.70
C LEU A 95 -13.70 -5.99 5.26
N ARG A 96 -14.54 -6.53 6.17
CA ARG A 96 -15.94 -6.83 5.86
C ARG A 96 -16.77 -5.57 5.56
N ALA A 97 -16.44 -4.45 6.22
CA ALA A 97 -17.09 -3.17 5.91
C ALA A 97 -16.79 -2.74 4.48
N LEU A 98 -15.52 -2.78 4.08
CA LEU A 98 -15.11 -2.47 2.70
C LEU A 98 -15.64 -3.48 1.68
N ASP A 99 -15.65 -4.79 2.00
CA ASP A 99 -16.16 -5.83 1.10
C ASP A 99 -17.64 -5.60 0.73
N ARG A 100 -18.46 -5.19 1.69
CA ARG A 100 -19.88 -4.82 1.40
C ARG A 100 -19.97 -3.69 0.38
N VAL A 101 -19.13 -2.67 0.50
CA VAL A 101 -19.08 -1.55 -0.44
C VAL A 101 -18.59 -2.01 -1.81
N CYS A 102 -17.52 -2.79 -1.85
CA CYS A 102 -16.98 -3.35 -3.08
C CYS A 102 -18.03 -4.18 -3.84
N ARG A 103 -18.72 -5.09 -3.14
CA ARG A 103 -19.78 -5.91 -3.75
C ARG A 103 -20.94 -5.08 -4.29
N ALA A 104 -21.34 -4.02 -3.59
CA ALA A 104 -22.37 -3.10 -4.05
C ALA A 104 -21.93 -2.35 -5.33
N ALA A 105 -20.63 -2.08 -5.49
CA ALA A 105 -20.03 -1.46 -6.68
C ALA A 105 -19.66 -2.46 -7.80
N GLY A 106 -19.95 -3.77 -7.63
CA GLY A 106 -19.64 -4.81 -8.63
C GLY A 106 -18.16 -5.22 -8.68
N THR A 107 -17.40 -4.97 -7.62
CA THR A 107 -15.99 -5.36 -7.49
C THR A 107 -15.75 -6.20 -6.22
N SER A 108 -14.51 -6.50 -5.88
CA SER A 108 -14.10 -7.21 -4.65
C SER A 108 -12.78 -6.65 -4.13
N ILE A 109 -12.45 -6.92 -2.87
CA ILE A 109 -11.13 -6.64 -2.33
C ILE A 109 -10.11 -7.56 -2.99
N GLN A 110 -9.12 -6.99 -3.69
CA GLN A 110 -8.13 -7.74 -4.48
C GLN A 110 -6.77 -7.81 -3.78
N SER A 111 -6.51 -6.88 -2.87
CA SER A 111 -5.32 -6.86 -2.03
C SER A 111 -5.63 -6.31 -0.64
N VAL A 112 -4.77 -6.59 0.33
CA VAL A 112 -4.83 -5.99 1.66
C VAL A 112 -3.45 -5.47 2.01
N LYS A 113 -3.36 -4.18 2.27
CA LYS A 113 -2.17 -3.49 2.77
C LYS A 113 -2.48 -2.94 4.16
N PRO A 114 -1.91 -3.47 5.24
CA PRO A 114 -2.07 -2.86 6.55
C PRO A 114 -1.55 -1.41 6.54
N HIS A 115 -2.17 -0.52 7.32
CA HIS A 115 -1.75 0.87 7.41
C HIS A 115 -0.79 1.12 8.58
N GLY A 116 0.16 2.03 8.40
CA GLY A 116 0.95 2.68 9.44
C GLY A 116 1.65 1.71 10.37
N ALA A 117 1.45 1.85 11.69
CA ALA A 117 2.11 1.01 12.68
C ALA A 117 1.74 -0.48 12.56
N LEU A 118 0.53 -0.80 12.06
CA LEU A 118 0.14 -2.18 11.82
C LEU A 118 0.97 -2.81 10.69
N TYR A 119 1.28 -2.05 9.63
CA TYR A 119 2.12 -2.51 8.52
C TYR A 119 3.53 -2.89 9.00
N GLU A 120 4.14 -2.03 9.81
CA GLU A 120 5.46 -2.28 10.38
C GLU A 120 5.49 -3.49 11.32
N GLU A 121 4.46 -3.64 12.17
CA GLU A 121 4.36 -4.77 13.08
C GLU A 121 4.09 -6.10 12.35
N VAL A 122 3.24 -6.09 11.32
CA VAL A 122 3.01 -7.26 10.45
C VAL A 122 4.30 -7.70 9.78
N ALA A 123 5.10 -6.78 9.25
CA ALA A 123 6.37 -7.08 8.59
C ALA A 123 7.36 -7.86 9.48
N LYS A 124 7.32 -7.65 10.81
CA LYS A 124 8.13 -8.37 11.78
C LYS A 124 7.71 -9.85 11.96
N GLY A 125 6.52 -10.21 11.47
CA GLY A 125 5.95 -11.55 11.65
C GLY A 125 5.37 -11.80 13.05
N GLY A 126 5.19 -13.08 13.42
CA GLY A 126 4.65 -13.49 14.72
C GLY A 126 3.14 -13.26 14.86
N ALA A 127 2.67 -13.05 16.09
CA ALA A 127 1.25 -13.02 16.43
C ALA A 127 0.46 -11.92 15.69
N VAL A 128 1.08 -10.77 15.41
CA VAL A 128 0.44 -9.67 14.67
C VAL A 128 0.20 -10.06 13.21
N TYR A 129 1.23 -10.61 12.54
CA TYR A 129 1.08 -11.17 11.21
C TYR A 129 0.00 -12.27 11.17
N GLU A 130 0.02 -13.20 12.13
CA GLU A 130 -0.96 -14.29 12.18
C GLU A 130 -2.39 -13.76 12.34
N ALA A 131 -2.61 -12.73 13.16
CA ALA A 131 -3.92 -12.12 13.34
C ALA A 131 -4.42 -11.49 12.03
N VAL A 132 -3.56 -10.75 11.33
CA VAL A 132 -3.91 -10.10 10.05
C VAL A 132 -4.13 -11.14 8.95
N ARG A 133 -3.24 -12.16 8.83
CA ARG A 133 -3.41 -13.26 7.89
C ARG A 133 -4.77 -13.96 8.06
N ASP A 134 -5.13 -14.28 9.31
CA ASP A 134 -6.38 -14.97 9.60
C ASP A 134 -7.59 -14.06 9.30
N ALA A 135 -7.50 -12.76 9.60
CA ALA A 135 -8.54 -11.78 9.25
C ALA A 135 -8.74 -11.66 7.73
N VAL A 136 -7.64 -11.65 6.95
CA VAL A 136 -7.71 -11.63 5.48
C VAL A 136 -8.40 -12.90 4.96
N ARG A 137 -8.04 -14.08 5.48
CA ARG A 137 -8.67 -15.34 5.08
C ARG A 137 -10.16 -15.41 5.43
N ASP A 138 -10.56 -14.79 6.53
CA ASP A 138 -11.95 -14.81 7.00
C ASP A 138 -12.86 -13.78 6.30
N ALA A 139 -12.26 -12.70 5.78
CA ALA A 139 -13.02 -11.57 5.26
C ALA A 139 -12.89 -11.34 3.75
N CYS A 140 -11.91 -11.99 3.09
CA CYS A 140 -11.61 -11.77 1.69
C CYS A 140 -11.57 -13.09 0.90
N ASP A 141 -11.55 -12.97 -0.42
CA ASP A 141 -11.40 -14.13 -1.32
C ASP A 141 -10.00 -14.76 -1.19
N ALA A 142 -9.89 -16.06 -1.46
CA ALA A 142 -8.62 -16.80 -1.35
C ALA A 142 -7.51 -16.28 -2.28
N SER A 143 -7.86 -15.57 -3.34
CA SER A 143 -6.94 -14.91 -4.28
C SER A 143 -6.50 -13.52 -3.84
N THR A 144 -6.99 -13.02 -2.69
CA THR A 144 -6.62 -11.71 -2.18
C THR A 144 -5.16 -11.70 -1.75
N THR A 145 -4.41 -10.74 -2.29
CA THR A 145 -2.96 -10.62 -2.08
C THR A 145 -2.66 -9.80 -0.83
N LEU A 146 -1.75 -10.23 0.02
CA LEU A 146 -1.23 -9.42 1.12
C LEU A 146 -0.05 -8.57 0.64
N VAL A 147 -0.17 -7.24 0.75
CA VAL A 147 0.90 -6.30 0.40
C VAL A 147 1.80 -6.10 1.61
N LEU A 148 3.09 -6.36 1.44
CA LEU A 148 4.09 -6.34 2.50
C LEU A 148 5.37 -5.62 2.02
N PRO A 149 6.16 -5.04 2.94
CA PRO A 149 7.48 -4.52 2.57
C PRO A 149 8.32 -5.61 1.91
N SER A 150 9.05 -5.25 0.86
CA SER A 150 9.95 -6.20 0.20
C SER A 150 10.96 -6.79 1.18
N ALA A 151 11.26 -8.08 1.00
CA ALA A 151 12.22 -8.85 1.78
C ALA A 151 11.95 -8.88 3.32
N CYS A 152 10.74 -8.59 3.78
CA CYS A 152 10.42 -8.67 5.20
C CYS A 152 10.19 -10.11 5.67
N ARG A 153 10.24 -10.31 6.99
CA ARG A 153 10.05 -11.65 7.59
C ARG A 153 8.65 -12.23 7.30
N ALA A 154 7.63 -11.38 7.27
CA ALA A 154 6.24 -11.80 7.02
C ALA A 154 6.05 -12.35 5.60
N THR A 155 6.80 -11.88 4.59
CA THR A 155 6.76 -12.40 3.21
C THR A 155 7.05 -13.90 3.18
N ALA A 156 8.15 -14.34 3.81
CA ALA A 156 8.48 -15.76 3.88
C ALA A 156 7.44 -16.58 4.66
N MET A 157 6.80 -15.98 5.68
CA MET A 157 5.72 -16.63 6.43
C MET A 157 4.45 -16.76 5.57
N ALA A 158 4.06 -15.72 4.86
CA ALA A 158 2.87 -15.69 4.02
C ALA A 158 2.96 -16.70 2.86
N LEU A 159 4.10 -16.76 2.18
CA LEU A 159 4.35 -17.74 1.12
C LEU A 159 4.25 -19.18 1.65
N ARG A 160 4.85 -19.47 2.82
CA ARG A 160 4.74 -20.79 3.47
C ARG A 160 3.30 -21.11 3.86
N ASP A 161 2.53 -20.12 4.29
CA ASP A 161 1.14 -20.26 4.68
C ASP A 161 0.18 -20.34 3.47
N GLY A 162 0.70 -20.22 2.24
CA GLY A 162 -0.08 -20.27 0.99
C GLY A 162 -0.92 -19.01 0.75
N LEU A 163 -0.53 -17.87 1.34
CA LEU A 163 -1.18 -16.58 1.08
C LEU A 163 -0.43 -15.86 -0.05
N PRO A 164 -1.13 -15.39 -1.11
CA PRO A 164 -0.49 -14.58 -2.15
C PRO A 164 0.12 -13.31 -1.56
N VAL A 165 1.32 -12.96 -1.98
CA VAL A 165 2.05 -11.77 -1.50
C VAL A 165 2.39 -10.87 -2.67
N CYS A 166 2.34 -9.57 -2.44
CA CYS A 166 2.87 -8.52 -3.30
C CYS A 166 3.91 -7.74 -2.51
N GLU A 167 5.16 -7.75 -2.95
CA GLU A 167 6.26 -7.08 -2.28
C GLU A 167 6.30 -5.61 -2.67
N GLU A 168 6.28 -4.72 -1.68
CA GLU A 168 6.15 -3.29 -1.86
C GLU A 168 7.45 -2.54 -1.66
N GLY A 169 7.67 -1.53 -2.53
CA GLY A 169 8.65 -0.48 -2.35
C GLY A 169 7.99 0.90 -2.37
N PHE A 170 8.67 1.91 -1.83
CA PHE A 170 8.12 3.26 -1.64
C PHE A 170 8.90 4.27 -2.49
N CYS A 171 8.18 4.98 -3.36
CA CYS A 171 8.80 5.98 -4.24
C CYS A 171 9.22 7.23 -3.46
N ASP A 172 8.44 7.62 -2.46
CA ASP A 172 8.50 8.89 -1.75
C ASP A 172 9.07 8.79 -0.32
N ARG A 173 9.73 7.67 0.03
CA ARG A 173 10.28 7.41 1.36
C ARG A 173 11.77 7.01 1.30
N ALA A 174 12.57 7.60 2.17
CA ALA A 174 13.96 7.20 2.34
C ALA A 174 14.08 5.83 3.04
N TYR A 175 15.06 5.04 2.62
CA TYR A 175 15.36 3.72 3.18
C TYR A 175 16.53 3.77 4.15
N ARG A 176 16.47 2.95 5.21
CA ARG A 176 17.61 2.68 6.09
C ARG A 176 18.51 1.58 5.50
N PRO A 177 19.77 1.46 5.96
CA PRO A 177 20.68 0.40 5.51
C PRO A 177 20.18 -1.03 5.74
N ASP A 178 19.22 -1.23 6.67
CA ASP A 178 18.59 -2.52 6.95
C ASP A 178 17.38 -2.84 6.04
N GLY A 179 17.07 -1.96 5.07
CA GLY A 179 15.94 -2.09 4.16
C GLY A 179 14.61 -1.56 4.70
N GLY A 180 14.56 -1.14 5.96
CA GLY A 180 13.38 -0.48 6.54
C GLY A 180 13.28 0.99 6.12
N LEU A 181 12.11 1.60 6.34
CA LEU A 181 11.93 3.02 6.06
C LEU A 181 12.51 3.89 7.18
N VAL A 182 13.08 5.04 6.83
CA VAL A 182 13.47 6.07 7.80
C VAL A 182 12.21 6.57 8.51
N ASP A 183 12.30 6.81 9.83
CA ASP A 183 11.16 7.34 10.60
C ASP A 183 10.65 8.64 9.95
N ARG A 184 9.34 8.71 9.70
CA ARG A 184 8.69 9.80 8.96
C ARG A 184 8.94 11.18 9.59
N ALA A 185 9.16 11.24 10.91
CA ALA A 185 9.48 12.49 11.63
C ALA A 185 10.92 12.96 11.42
N THR A 186 11.78 12.11 10.84
CA THR A 186 13.19 12.46 10.60
C THR A 186 13.31 13.35 9.36
N PRO A 187 14.07 14.45 9.41
CA PRO A 187 14.37 15.25 8.22
C PRO A 187 14.96 14.40 7.09
N GLY A 188 14.43 14.54 5.87
CA GLY A 188 14.85 13.75 4.72
C GLY A 188 14.23 12.34 4.62
N ALA A 189 13.30 11.99 5.52
CA ALA A 189 12.55 10.73 5.43
C ALA A 189 11.55 10.69 4.27
N LEU A 190 11.08 11.85 3.81
CA LEU A 190 10.15 12.01 2.70
C LEU A 190 10.90 12.60 1.50
N LEU A 191 10.75 11.98 0.33
CA LEU A 191 11.21 12.49 -0.94
C LEU A 191 10.06 13.29 -1.55
N ALA A 192 10.09 14.60 -1.38
CA ALA A 192 9.04 15.49 -1.86
C ALA A 192 9.29 15.99 -3.29
N ASP A 193 10.51 15.86 -3.80
CA ASP A 193 10.85 16.20 -5.16
C ASP A 193 10.39 15.09 -6.12
N PRO A 194 9.54 15.40 -7.12
CA PRO A 194 9.05 14.42 -8.07
C PRO A 194 10.16 13.71 -8.87
N GLU A 195 11.28 14.40 -9.19
CA GLU A 195 12.39 13.80 -9.92
C GLU A 195 13.16 12.81 -9.05
N GLU A 196 13.41 13.14 -7.78
CA GLU A 196 14.04 12.23 -6.81
C GLU A 196 13.17 10.97 -6.60
N ALA A 197 11.87 11.15 -6.41
CA ALA A 197 10.93 10.05 -6.23
C ALA A 197 10.86 9.16 -7.51
N ALA A 198 10.86 9.75 -8.69
CA ALA A 198 10.88 9.03 -9.96
C ALA A 198 12.18 8.23 -10.15
N HIS A 199 13.34 8.80 -9.81
CA HIS A 199 14.62 8.08 -9.83
C HIS A 199 14.63 6.89 -8.86
N GLN A 200 14.09 7.08 -7.64
CA GLN A 200 13.98 5.98 -6.67
C GLN A 200 13.02 4.90 -7.17
N ALA A 201 11.86 5.26 -7.71
CA ALA A 201 10.90 4.32 -8.29
C ALA A 201 11.53 3.48 -9.41
N LEU A 202 12.29 4.11 -10.31
CA LEU A 202 12.99 3.42 -11.38
C LEU A 202 14.09 2.49 -10.85
N SER A 203 14.80 2.90 -9.82
CA SER A 203 15.80 2.07 -9.15
C SER A 203 15.17 0.83 -8.49
N LEU A 204 14.07 1.02 -7.73
CA LEU A 204 13.27 -0.06 -7.13
C LEU A 204 12.72 -1.00 -8.21
N ALA A 205 12.16 -0.44 -9.27
CA ALA A 205 11.69 -1.23 -10.41
C ALA A 205 12.81 -2.04 -11.08
N LYS A 206 14.06 -1.68 -10.93
CA LYS A 206 15.24 -2.43 -11.40
C LYS A 206 15.86 -3.34 -10.31
N GLY A 207 15.26 -3.41 -9.14
CA GLY A 207 15.68 -4.32 -8.06
C GLY A 207 16.72 -3.73 -7.10
N ALA A 208 16.81 -2.39 -7.00
CA ALA A 208 17.76 -1.75 -6.10
C ALA A 208 17.21 -0.44 -5.52
N VAL A 209 17.73 -0.01 -4.38
CA VAL A 209 17.47 1.32 -3.80
C VAL A 209 18.72 1.81 -3.05
N VAL A 210 18.91 3.12 -3.02
CA VAL A 210 19.99 3.75 -2.24
C VAL A 210 19.45 4.07 -0.85
N ALA A 211 20.11 3.57 0.19
CA ALA A 211 19.79 3.87 1.58
C ALA A 211 20.32 5.25 1.99
N SER A 212 19.81 5.74 3.14
CA SER A 212 20.15 7.07 3.70
C SER A 212 21.64 7.28 4.04
N ASP A 213 22.41 6.20 4.16
CA ASP A 213 23.86 6.26 4.35
C ASP A 213 24.65 6.15 3.03
N GLY A 214 23.95 6.08 1.87
CA GLY A 214 24.55 5.91 0.54
C GLY A 214 24.81 4.47 0.14
N SER A 215 24.53 3.48 0.98
CA SER A 215 24.65 2.07 0.61
C SER A 215 23.61 1.65 -0.41
N LEU A 216 23.98 0.75 -1.34
CA LEU A 216 23.06 0.18 -2.32
C LEU A 216 22.46 -1.11 -1.77
N LEU A 217 21.13 -1.16 -1.69
CA LEU A 217 20.36 -2.34 -1.28
C LEU A 217 19.80 -3.04 -2.52
N THR A 218 19.84 -4.37 -2.53
CA THR A 218 19.08 -5.17 -3.51
C THR A 218 17.67 -5.37 -2.94
N LEU A 219 16.68 -4.84 -3.63
CA LEU A 219 15.28 -4.86 -3.18
C LEU A 219 14.36 -5.05 -4.39
N TRP A 220 13.77 -6.22 -4.52
CA TRP A 220 12.83 -6.54 -5.59
C TRP A 220 11.41 -6.19 -5.14
N VAL A 221 10.67 -5.52 -6.03
CA VAL A 221 9.29 -5.10 -5.73
C VAL A 221 8.34 -5.49 -6.84
N ASP A 222 7.12 -5.81 -6.46
CA ASP A 222 5.99 -6.06 -7.36
C ASP A 222 5.14 -4.81 -7.53
N THR A 223 5.10 -3.96 -6.48
CA THR A 223 4.33 -2.72 -6.44
C THR A 223 5.14 -1.57 -5.86
N LEU A 224 4.89 -0.38 -6.39
CA LEU A 224 5.49 0.88 -5.96
C LEU A 224 4.40 1.74 -5.30
N CYS A 225 4.64 2.16 -4.06
CA CYS A 225 3.70 3.00 -3.31
C CYS A 225 4.02 4.48 -3.42
N ILE A 226 2.96 5.28 -3.55
CA ILE A 226 2.96 6.73 -3.40
C ILE A 226 1.92 7.09 -2.33
N HIS A 227 2.32 7.85 -1.32
CA HIS A 227 1.38 8.26 -0.27
C HIS A 227 0.48 9.42 -0.74
N GLY A 228 -0.84 9.22 -0.66
CA GLY A 228 -1.84 10.22 -1.08
C GLY A 228 -1.95 11.44 -0.16
N ASP A 229 -1.48 11.33 1.09
CA ASP A 229 -1.50 12.41 2.08
C ASP A 229 -0.43 13.51 1.85
N SER A 230 0.47 13.31 0.86
CA SER A 230 1.50 14.29 0.51
C SER A 230 0.96 15.32 -0.49
N PRO A 231 1.18 16.65 -0.30
CA PRO A 231 0.73 17.68 -1.25
C PRO A 231 1.28 17.49 -2.68
N GLY A 232 2.43 16.86 -2.82
CA GLY A 232 3.08 16.57 -4.10
C GLY A 232 2.70 15.22 -4.74
N ALA A 233 1.78 14.44 -4.16
CA ALA A 233 1.51 13.06 -4.58
C ALA A 233 1.18 12.91 -6.08
N VAL A 234 0.36 13.79 -6.64
CA VAL A 234 -0.01 13.77 -8.07
C VAL A 234 1.20 14.07 -8.97
N ALA A 235 2.02 15.05 -8.60
CA ALA A 235 3.23 15.38 -9.35
C ALA A 235 4.26 14.22 -9.29
N ILE A 236 4.42 13.60 -8.12
CA ILE A 236 5.26 12.42 -7.93
C ILE A 236 4.74 11.26 -8.80
N ALA A 237 3.44 10.94 -8.74
CA ALA A 237 2.85 9.86 -9.54
C ALA A 237 3.05 10.09 -11.05
N THR A 238 2.88 11.33 -11.50
CA THR A 238 3.09 11.71 -12.91
C THR A 238 4.55 11.50 -13.32
N ALA A 239 5.50 11.97 -12.51
CA ALA A 239 6.94 11.81 -12.79
C ALA A 239 7.37 10.34 -12.76
N VAL A 240 6.88 9.55 -11.79
CA VAL A 240 7.14 8.11 -11.68
C VAL A 240 6.65 7.38 -12.93
N ARG A 241 5.41 7.62 -13.37
CA ARG A 241 4.88 6.99 -14.59
C ARG A 241 5.70 7.34 -15.83
N ALA A 242 6.08 8.61 -15.98
CA ALA A 242 6.91 9.05 -17.11
C ALA A 242 8.26 8.34 -17.12
N ALA A 243 8.97 8.30 -15.98
CA ALA A 243 10.28 7.66 -15.87
C ALA A 243 10.23 6.13 -16.13
N LEU A 244 9.18 5.45 -15.65
CA LEU A 244 8.98 4.03 -15.92
C LEU A 244 8.73 3.77 -17.42
N ALA A 245 7.86 4.57 -18.05
CA ALA A 245 7.55 4.46 -19.48
C ALA A 245 8.79 4.73 -20.37
N GLU A 246 9.60 5.74 -20.04
CA GLU A 246 10.87 6.04 -20.74
C GLU A 246 11.91 4.91 -20.62
N SER A 247 11.74 4.04 -19.62
CA SER A 247 12.63 2.89 -19.38
C SER A 247 12.04 1.55 -19.84
N ASP A 248 10.99 1.56 -20.66
CA ASP A 248 10.28 0.36 -21.15
C ASP A 248 9.78 -0.55 -20.00
N ILE A 249 9.34 0.05 -18.90
CA ILE A 249 8.71 -0.65 -17.77
C ILE A 249 7.21 -0.35 -17.80
N ASP A 250 6.41 -1.38 -17.99
CA ASP A 250 4.96 -1.25 -18.01
C ASP A 250 4.40 -1.05 -16.60
N VAL A 251 3.45 -0.13 -16.44
CA VAL A 251 2.71 0.07 -15.20
C VAL A 251 1.35 -0.64 -15.33
N ALA A 252 1.22 -1.76 -14.62
CA ALA A 252 -0.01 -2.53 -14.60
C ALA A 252 -0.18 -3.26 -13.26
N ALA A 253 -1.43 -3.39 -12.81
CA ALA A 253 -1.74 -4.14 -11.60
C ALA A 253 -1.29 -5.61 -11.72
N PRO A 254 -0.85 -6.27 -10.62
CA PRO A 254 -0.41 -7.66 -10.65
C PRO A 254 -1.50 -8.56 -11.24
N ALA A 255 -1.11 -9.56 -12.03
CA ALA A 255 -2.07 -10.57 -12.49
C ALA A 255 -2.70 -11.27 -11.27
N ARG A 256 -3.99 -11.64 -11.38
CA ARG A 256 -4.61 -12.48 -10.34
C ARG A 256 -3.88 -13.82 -10.29
N ALA A 257 -3.45 -14.21 -9.10
CA ALA A 257 -2.83 -15.50 -8.85
C ALA A 257 -3.84 -16.66 -9.03
#